data_55c7afaaef40044dc4dd29261e29b042
#
_entry.id   55c7afaaef40044dc4dd29261e29b042
#
_cell.length_a   1.000
_cell.length_b   1.000
_cell.length_c   1.000
_cell.angle_alpha   90.00
_cell.angle_beta   90.00
_cell.angle_gamma   90.00
#
_symmetry.space_group_name_H-M   'P 1'
#
loop_
_entity.id
_entity.type
_entity.pdbx_description
1 polymer ?
#
loop_
_entity_poly.entity_id
_entity_poly.type
_entity_poly.pdbx_seq_one_letter_code
_entity_poly.pdbx_strand_id
1 'polypeptide(L)'
;IVILGPLLARKGKAMIAFPGGDQLGPRPVQMHLDALEKMGANFHLEHGVLIGETDGLKGVEINLPYASVGATENTLLAAVLAEGKTVIENAAREPEIVDIVKMLKNMGAQIRGEGTSEITIEGVTSLNPTNHDVVGDRVVAGTFIAALASTSGSGSIIGINASTLPMEIKKFQEIGMNINIEENSLTVESTNKFSAIELSTLPFPGVATDLQPIFGAALLKAEGTSIITENVYDQRFQ
;
A
#
# COMPACT_ATOMS: atom_id res chain seq x y z
N ILE A 1 13.49 -1.58 1.63
CA ILE A 1 13.45 -2.60 0.56
C ILE A 1 12.96 -2.00 -0.77
N VAL A 2 11.97 -1.12 -0.79
CA VAL A 2 11.33 -0.58 -2.01
C VAL A 2 12.28 0.18 -2.93
N ILE A 3 13.37 0.76 -2.42
CA ILE A 3 14.36 1.45 -3.24
C ILE A 3 15.29 0.51 -4.03
N LEU A 4 15.22 -0.81 -3.79
CA LEU A 4 16.08 -1.80 -4.41
C LEU A 4 15.88 -1.86 -5.93
N GLY A 5 14.63 -1.96 -6.38
CA GLY A 5 14.28 -1.99 -7.81
C GLY A 5 14.76 -0.76 -8.58
N PRO A 6 14.42 0.47 -8.16
CA PRO A 6 14.87 1.67 -8.86
C PRO A 6 16.39 1.86 -8.84
N LEU A 7 17.10 1.42 -7.79
CA LEU A 7 18.55 1.45 -7.76
C LEU A 7 19.16 0.47 -8.79
N LEU A 8 18.66 -0.77 -8.84
CA LEU A 8 19.09 -1.77 -9.83
C LEU A 8 18.82 -1.29 -11.25
N ALA A 9 17.62 -0.80 -11.53
CA ALA A 9 17.24 -0.30 -12.84
C ALA A 9 18.10 0.88 -13.34
N ARG A 10 18.57 1.74 -12.41
CA ARG A 10 19.33 2.95 -12.77
C ARG A 10 20.84 2.80 -12.68
N LYS A 11 21.33 1.92 -11.82
CA LYS A 11 22.75 1.81 -11.45
C LYS A 11 23.33 0.42 -11.68
N GLY A 12 22.51 -0.59 -11.96
CA GLY A 12 22.95 -1.97 -12.06
C GLY A 12 23.40 -2.59 -10.73
N LYS A 13 23.45 -1.78 -9.66
CA LYS A 13 23.89 -2.22 -8.34
C LYS A 13 23.11 -1.51 -7.24
N ALA A 14 22.78 -2.26 -6.19
CA ALA A 14 22.15 -1.75 -4.98
C ALA A 14 22.74 -2.41 -3.75
N MET A 15 22.91 -1.63 -2.68
CA MET A 15 23.32 -2.12 -1.36
C MET A 15 22.41 -1.49 -0.33
N ILE A 16 21.66 -2.32 0.40
CA ILE A 16 20.75 -1.86 1.44
C ILE A 16 20.93 -2.68 2.71
N ALA A 17 20.76 -2.07 3.88
CA ALA A 17 20.66 -2.84 5.12
C ALA A 17 19.47 -3.80 5.00
N PHE A 18 19.62 -5.04 5.49
CA PHE A 18 18.50 -5.98 5.51
C PHE A 18 17.34 -5.35 6.30
N PRO A 19 16.12 -5.27 5.74
CA PRO A 19 15.05 -4.51 6.36
C PRO A 19 14.60 -5.12 7.68
N GLY A 20 14.56 -4.28 8.71
CA GLY A 20 13.88 -4.52 9.97
C GLY A 20 12.42 -4.05 9.93
N GLY A 21 11.80 -3.93 11.07
CA GLY A 21 10.46 -3.36 11.25
C GLY A 21 9.77 -3.89 12.51
N ASP A 22 8.49 -3.55 12.68
CA ASP A 22 7.69 -4.01 13.81
C ASP A 22 7.61 -5.55 13.85
N GLN A 23 7.46 -6.09 15.05
CA GLN A 23 7.38 -7.54 15.28
C GLN A 23 5.95 -8.06 14.99
N LEU A 24 5.51 -7.92 13.75
CA LEU A 24 4.18 -8.35 13.29
C LEU A 24 4.19 -9.75 12.66
N GLY A 25 5.27 -10.51 12.86
CA GLY A 25 5.52 -11.79 12.22
C GLY A 25 6.60 -11.72 11.12
N PRO A 26 6.79 -12.82 10.36
CA PRO A 26 7.74 -12.87 9.27
C PRO A 26 7.45 -11.78 8.24
N ARG A 27 8.49 -11.02 7.85
CA ARG A 27 8.41 -10.07 6.73
C ARG A 27 8.99 -10.72 5.48
N PRO A 28 8.16 -11.20 4.56
CA PRO A 28 8.64 -11.90 3.38
C PRO A 28 9.23 -10.90 2.37
N VAL A 29 10.48 -10.49 2.58
CA VAL A 29 11.25 -9.74 1.55
C VAL A 29 11.46 -10.58 0.29
N GLN A 30 11.22 -11.89 0.39
CA GLN A 30 11.45 -12.84 -0.69
C GLN A 30 10.65 -12.49 -1.95
N MET A 31 9.39 -12.04 -1.81
CA MET A 31 8.60 -11.61 -2.99
C MET A 31 9.27 -10.49 -3.80
N HIS A 32 9.98 -9.58 -3.12
CA HIS A 32 10.74 -8.53 -3.80
C HIS A 32 11.93 -9.11 -4.56
N LEU A 33 12.66 -10.02 -3.91
CA LEU A 33 13.86 -10.62 -4.49
C LEU A 33 13.50 -11.52 -5.66
N ASP A 34 12.51 -12.42 -5.49
CA ASP A 34 12.05 -13.33 -6.55
C ASP A 34 11.61 -12.58 -7.80
N ALA A 35 10.90 -11.45 -7.63
CA ALA A 35 10.47 -10.62 -8.76
C ALA A 35 11.67 -10.01 -9.50
N LEU A 36 12.62 -9.43 -8.77
CA LEU A 36 13.80 -8.81 -9.36
C LEU A 36 14.79 -9.83 -9.92
N GLU A 37 14.89 -11.02 -9.31
CA GLU A 37 15.70 -12.14 -9.84
C GLU A 37 15.14 -12.64 -11.18
N LYS A 38 13.83 -12.79 -11.30
CA LYS A 38 13.17 -13.08 -12.59
C LYS A 38 13.49 -12.04 -13.64
N MET A 39 13.65 -10.77 -13.26
CA MET A 39 14.05 -9.68 -14.16
C MET A 39 15.55 -9.67 -14.47
N GLY A 40 16.36 -10.55 -13.89
CA GLY A 40 17.80 -10.69 -14.15
C GLY A 40 18.72 -10.03 -13.13
N ALA A 41 18.24 -9.77 -11.92
CA ALA A 41 19.09 -9.37 -10.80
C ALA A 41 19.64 -10.62 -10.06
N ASN A 42 20.80 -10.48 -9.41
CA ASN A 42 21.38 -11.48 -8.52
C ASN A 42 21.55 -10.85 -7.14
N PHE A 43 21.26 -11.61 -6.08
CA PHE A 43 21.34 -11.13 -4.72
C PHE A 43 22.22 -12.01 -3.85
N HIS A 44 22.94 -11.38 -2.92
CA HIS A 44 23.59 -12.06 -1.80
C HIS A 44 23.54 -11.19 -0.54
N LEU A 45 23.58 -11.85 0.60
CA LEU A 45 23.59 -11.20 1.91
C LEU A 45 24.99 -11.26 2.49
N GLU A 46 25.56 -10.10 2.83
CA GLU A 46 26.88 -9.99 3.44
C GLU A 46 26.82 -9.06 4.65
N HIS A 47 27.19 -9.58 5.83
CA HIS A 47 27.23 -8.81 7.10
C HIS A 47 25.93 -8.01 7.39
N GLY A 48 24.75 -8.55 7.07
CA GLY A 48 23.47 -7.88 7.26
C GLY A 48 23.12 -6.83 6.19
N VAL A 49 23.93 -6.74 5.14
CA VAL A 49 23.69 -5.91 3.96
C VAL A 49 23.24 -6.80 2.80
N LEU A 50 22.10 -6.51 2.23
CA LEU A 50 21.62 -7.12 1.00
C LEU A 50 22.27 -6.39 -0.18
N ILE A 51 22.99 -7.13 -1.00
CA ILE A 51 23.69 -6.64 -2.19
C ILE A 51 22.99 -7.24 -3.40
N GLY A 52 22.55 -6.38 -4.32
CA GLY A 52 21.93 -6.75 -5.59
C GLY A 52 22.74 -6.21 -6.76
N GLU A 53 22.90 -6.99 -7.82
CA GLU A 53 23.61 -6.62 -9.03
C GLU A 53 22.89 -7.13 -10.28
N THR A 54 22.99 -6.39 -11.38
CA THR A 54 22.45 -6.76 -12.70
C THR A 54 23.22 -6.09 -13.82
N ASP A 55 23.34 -6.77 -14.96
CA ASP A 55 23.87 -6.20 -16.21
C ASP A 55 22.79 -5.48 -17.03
N GLY A 56 21.54 -5.46 -16.52
CA GLY A 56 20.36 -4.84 -17.13
C GLY A 56 19.12 -5.67 -16.83
N LEU A 57 18.08 -5.00 -16.32
CA LEU A 57 16.81 -5.66 -16.03
C LEU A 57 16.02 -5.90 -17.32
N LYS A 58 15.34 -7.03 -17.40
CA LYS A 58 14.50 -7.44 -18.55
C LYS A 58 13.05 -7.61 -18.12
N GLY A 59 12.15 -7.22 -19.00
CA GLY A 59 10.73 -7.41 -18.84
C GLY A 59 10.38 -8.91 -18.84
N VAL A 60 9.46 -9.30 -17.94
CA VAL A 60 9.06 -10.69 -17.72
C VAL A 60 7.67 -10.75 -17.07
N GLU A 61 7.00 -11.88 -17.15
CA GLU A 61 5.77 -12.15 -16.40
C GLU A 61 6.11 -12.54 -14.95
N ILE A 62 5.50 -11.80 -14.02
CA ILE A 62 5.69 -11.97 -12.56
C ILE A 62 4.34 -12.20 -11.93
N ASN A 63 4.14 -13.38 -11.37
CA ASN A 63 2.96 -13.67 -10.56
C ASN A 63 3.35 -13.54 -9.08
N LEU A 64 2.72 -12.59 -8.37
CA LEU A 64 2.94 -12.40 -6.94
C LEU A 64 2.07 -13.40 -6.15
N PRO A 65 2.63 -14.17 -5.22
CA PRO A 65 1.85 -15.13 -4.42
C PRO A 65 0.83 -14.45 -3.51
N TYR A 66 1.02 -13.18 -3.23
CA TYR A 66 0.13 -12.31 -2.46
C TYR A 66 0.15 -10.90 -3.08
N ALA A 67 -0.98 -10.19 -3.04
CA ALA A 67 -1.10 -8.80 -3.52
C ALA A 67 -0.35 -7.82 -2.60
N SER A 68 0.99 -7.95 -2.56
CA SER A 68 1.86 -7.15 -1.72
C SER A 68 2.07 -5.76 -2.31
N VAL A 69 1.74 -4.71 -1.56
CA VAL A 69 1.98 -3.31 -1.96
C VAL A 69 3.46 -3.10 -2.24
N GLY A 70 4.34 -3.41 -1.28
CA GLY A 70 5.77 -3.18 -1.43
C GLY A 70 6.42 -3.98 -2.57
N ALA A 71 6.02 -5.25 -2.79
CA ALA A 71 6.54 -6.03 -3.90
C ALA A 71 6.04 -5.49 -5.25
N THR A 72 4.79 -5.05 -5.33
CA THR A 72 4.23 -4.39 -6.52
C THR A 72 4.98 -3.09 -6.84
N GLU A 73 5.17 -2.21 -5.85
CA GLU A 73 5.91 -0.96 -6.00
C GLU A 73 7.34 -1.20 -6.48
N ASN A 74 8.06 -2.11 -5.81
CA ASN A 74 9.46 -2.37 -6.12
C ASN A 74 9.63 -2.93 -7.54
N THR A 75 8.78 -3.87 -7.92
CA THR A 75 8.77 -4.44 -9.28
C THR A 75 8.38 -3.41 -10.33
N LEU A 76 7.35 -2.61 -10.07
CA LEU A 76 6.89 -1.53 -10.95
C LEU A 76 8.02 -0.52 -11.20
N LEU A 77 8.67 -0.03 -10.12
CA LEU A 77 9.78 0.93 -10.19
C LEU A 77 11.02 0.37 -10.91
N ALA A 78 11.24 -0.94 -10.85
CA ALA A 78 12.28 -1.60 -11.63
C ALA A 78 11.90 -1.73 -13.11
N ALA A 79 10.65 -2.14 -13.38
CA ALA A 79 10.16 -2.47 -14.71
C ALA A 79 10.08 -1.26 -15.65
N VAL A 80 9.86 -0.05 -15.13
CA VAL A 80 9.75 1.16 -15.99
C VAL A 80 11.00 1.47 -16.80
N LEU A 81 12.18 1.00 -16.37
CA LEU A 81 13.44 1.15 -17.09
C LEU A 81 14.03 -0.20 -17.54
N ALA A 82 13.32 -1.31 -17.39
CA ALA A 82 13.75 -2.62 -17.87
C ALA A 82 13.58 -2.73 -19.39
N GLU A 83 14.38 -3.56 -20.03
CA GLU A 83 14.25 -3.83 -21.47
C GLU A 83 13.03 -4.72 -21.73
N GLY A 84 12.07 -4.27 -22.55
CA GLY A 84 10.91 -5.03 -22.98
C GLY A 84 9.70 -4.86 -22.08
N LYS A 85 8.80 -5.84 -22.10
CA LYS A 85 7.49 -5.81 -21.43
C LYS A 85 7.50 -6.60 -20.13
N THR A 86 7.02 -5.99 -19.05
CA THR A 86 6.74 -6.67 -17.77
C THR A 86 5.23 -6.76 -17.55
N VAL A 87 4.77 -7.91 -17.08
CA VAL A 87 3.39 -8.10 -16.60
C VAL A 87 3.46 -8.52 -15.13
N ILE A 88 2.80 -7.78 -14.26
CA ILE A 88 2.66 -8.12 -12.84
C ILE A 88 1.25 -8.64 -12.62
N GLU A 89 1.12 -9.94 -12.37
CA GLU A 89 -0.12 -10.60 -11.99
C GLU A 89 -0.27 -10.63 -10.46
N ASN A 90 -1.50 -10.58 -9.99
CA ASN A 90 -1.86 -10.46 -8.58
C ASN A 90 -1.22 -9.20 -7.93
N ALA A 91 -1.15 -8.12 -8.71
CA ALA A 91 -0.65 -6.83 -8.25
C ALA A 91 -1.55 -6.23 -7.16
N ALA A 92 -0.95 -5.47 -6.27
CA ALA A 92 -1.68 -4.65 -5.29
C ALA A 92 -2.49 -3.55 -6.01
N ARG A 93 -3.66 -3.24 -5.47
CA ARG A 93 -4.64 -2.30 -6.07
C ARG A 93 -4.82 -1.03 -5.24
N GLU A 94 -4.05 -0.89 -4.21
CA GLU A 94 -4.08 0.21 -3.26
C GLU A 94 -3.94 1.56 -3.97
N PRO A 95 -4.59 2.62 -3.43
CA PRO A 95 -4.52 3.97 -4.00
C PRO A 95 -3.09 4.47 -4.19
N GLU A 96 -2.16 4.06 -3.34
CA GLU A 96 -0.73 4.38 -3.40
C GLU A 96 -0.08 3.83 -4.68
N ILE A 97 -0.50 2.64 -5.14
CA ILE A 97 -0.05 2.06 -6.41
C ILE A 97 -0.58 2.87 -7.60
N VAL A 98 -1.83 3.29 -7.54
CA VAL A 98 -2.43 4.13 -8.59
C VAL A 98 -1.73 5.49 -8.64
N ASP A 99 -1.41 6.05 -7.50
CA ASP A 99 -0.74 7.35 -7.38
C ASP A 99 0.68 7.33 -7.95
N ILE A 100 1.50 6.33 -7.58
CA ILE A 100 2.86 6.18 -8.11
C ILE A 100 2.84 5.92 -9.63
N VAL A 101 1.87 5.15 -10.13
CA VAL A 101 1.70 4.94 -11.58
C VAL A 101 1.36 6.26 -12.29
N LYS A 102 0.48 7.08 -11.72
CA LYS A 102 0.16 8.39 -12.25
C LYS A 102 1.41 9.29 -12.35
N MET A 103 2.21 9.32 -11.30
CA MET A 103 3.49 10.04 -11.29
C MET A 103 4.42 9.53 -12.41
N LEU A 104 4.61 8.22 -12.50
CA LEU A 104 5.49 7.62 -13.50
C LEU A 104 5.02 7.85 -14.93
N LYS A 105 3.71 7.80 -15.19
CA LYS A 105 3.14 8.17 -16.51
C LYS A 105 3.44 9.62 -16.88
N ASN A 106 3.31 10.55 -15.91
CA ASN A 106 3.68 11.95 -16.14
C ASN A 106 5.19 12.11 -16.41
N MET A 107 6.03 11.20 -15.90
CA MET A 107 7.45 11.12 -16.21
C MET A 107 7.75 10.47 -17.58
N GLY A 108 6.74 9.92 -18.27
CA GLY A 108 6.87 9.29 -19.59
C GLY A 108 6.87 7.75 -19.57
N ALA A 109 6.61 7.11 -18.44
CA ALA A 109 6.48 5.66 -18.36
C ALA A 109 5.22 5.17 -19.08
N GLN A 110 5.30 3.97 -19.66
CA GLN A 110 4.21 3.30 -20.36
C GLN A 110 3.64 2.17 -19.48
N ILE A 111 2.58 2.47 -18.74
CA ILE A 111 1.96 1.57 -17.76
C ILE A 111 0.46 1.49 -18.02
N ARG A 112 -0.13 0.31 -17.83
CA ARG A 112 -1.58 0.06 -17.92
C ARG A 112 -2.00 -0.90 -16.81
N GLY A 113 -3.27 -0.82 -16.41
CA GLY A 113 -3.87 -1.76 -15.46
C GLY A 113 -3.71 -1.36 -13.98
N GLU A 114 -3.26 -0.14 -13.66
CA GLU A 114 -3.23 0.35 -12.28
C GLU A 114 -4.62 0.28 -11.63
N GLY A 115 -4.67 -0.11 -10.37
CA GLY A 115 -5.91 -0.33 -9.62
C GLY A 115 -6.61 -1.66 -9.95
N THR A 116 -6.03 -2.48 -10.82
CA THR A 116 -6.48 -3.85 -11.10
C THR A 116 -5.46 -4.88 -10.59
N SER A 117 -5.79 -6.16 -10.67
CA SER A 117 -4.88 -7.25 -10.29
C SER A 117 -3.78 -7.54 -11.31
N GLU A 118 -3.79 -6.88 -12.46
CA GLU A 118 -2.78 -7.04 -13.50
C GLU A 118 -2.27 -5.68 -13.95
N ILE A 119 -0.94 -5.47 -13.85
CA ILE A 119 -0.27 -4.26 -14.33
C ILE A 119 0.71 -4.63 -15.42
N THR A 120 0.56 -3.99 -16.58
CA THR A 120 1.48 -4.14 -17.72
C THR A 120 2.36 -2.90 -17.84
N ILE A 121 3.66 -3.09 -17.97
CA ILE A 121 4.67 -2.03 -18.11
C ILE A 121 5.51 -2.31 -19.38
N GLU A 122 5.60 -1.34 -20.27
CA GLU A 122 6.59 -1.32 -21.35
C GLU A 122 7.76 -0.45 -20.88
N GLY A 123 8.95 -1.04 -20.80
CA GLY A 123 10.13 -0.31 -20.35
C GLY A 123 10.52 0.82 -21.29
N VAL A 124 10.98 1.93 -20.71
CA VAL A 124 11.46 3.10 -21.46
C VAL A 124 12.92 3.35 -21.18
N THR A 125 13.61 4.02 -22.10
CA THR A 125 15.05 4.31 -21.98
C THR A 125 15.37 5.42 -20.96
N SER A 126 14.40 6.30 -20.69
CA SER A 126 14.57 7.41 -19.73
C SER A 126 13.22 7.91 -19.23
N LEU A 127 13.24 8.53 -18.06
CA LEU A 127 12.12 9.23 -17.45
C LEU A 127 12.43 10.73 -17.35
N ASN A 128 11.42 11.56 -17.51
CA ASN A 128 11.52 13.02 -17.40
C ASN A 128 11.14 13.50 -16.00
N PRO A 129 11.65 14.65 -15.55
CA PRO A 129 11.15 15.31 -14.34
C PRO A 129 9.65 15.65 -14.46
N THR A 130 8.93 15.57 -13.34
CA THR A 130 7.53 15.96 -13.26
C THR A 130 7.22 16.62 -11.92
N ASN A 131 6.14 17.38 -11.86
CA ASN A 131 5.49 17.78 -10.62
C ASN A 131 4.36 16.80 -10.34
N HIS A 132 4.20 16.39 -9.09
CA HIS A 132 3.18 15.45 -8.68
C HIS A 132 2.66 15.81 -7.28
N ASP A 133 1.34 15.92 -7.17
CA ASP A 133 0.66 16.06 -5.88
C ASP A 133 0.32 14.65 -5.38
N VAL A 134 0.92 14.27 -4.27
CA VAL A 134 0.76 12.94 -3.66
C VAL A 134 -0.65 12.79 -3.11
N VAL A 135 -1.25 11.62 -3.31
CA VAL A 135 -2.56 11.28 -2.76
C VAL A 135 -2.60 11.42 -1.24
N GLY A 136 -3.74 11.86 -0.68
CA GLY A 136 -3.93 11.94 0.77
C GLY A 136 -3.83 10.56 1.43
N ASP A 137 -3.16 10.51 2.59
CA ASP A 137 -2.93 9.26 3.34
C ASP A 137 -4.22 8.78 4.01
N ARG A 138 -4.76 7.66 3.52
CA ARG A 138 -5.99 7.03 4.02
C ARG A 138 -5.83 6.47 5.44
N VAL A 139 -4.63 6.06 5.84
CA VAL A 139 -4.36 5.53 7.20
C VAL A 139 -4.38 6.69 8.20
N VAL A 140 -3.78 7.82 7.84
CA VAL A 140 -3.87 9.06 8.64
C VAL A 140 -5.31 9.55 8.74
N ALA A 141 -6.07 9.57 7.63
CA ALA A 141 -7.48 9.96 7.65
C ALA A 141 -8.32 9.05 8.55
N GLY A 142 -8.17 7.71 8.41
CA GLY A 142 -8.84 6.73 9.27
C GLY A 142 -8.49 6.91 10.75
N THR A 143 -7.25 7.24 11.05
CA THR A 143 -6.79 7.53 12.42
C THR A 143 -7.50 8.75 13.00
N PHE A 144 -7.66 9.83 12.24
CA PHE A 144 -8.40 11.01 12.70
C PHE A 144 -9.90 10.72 12.86
N ILE A 145 -10.52 9.92 11.98
CA ILE A 145 -11.92 9.48 12.15
C ILE A 145 -12.07 8.72 13.48
N ALA A 146 -11.17 7.78 13.76
CA ALA A 146 -11.18 7.02 15.01
C ALA A 146 -10.95 7.90 16.26
N ALA A 147 -10.07 8.91 16.16
CA ALA A 147 -9.86 9.86 17.23
C ALA A 147 -11.14 10.65 17.53
N LEU A 148 -11.86 11.11 16.51
CA LEU A 148 -13.16 11.78 16.66
C LEU A 148 -14.20 10.82 17.26
N ALA A 149 -14.22 9.54 16.85
CA ALA A 149 -15.06 8.51 17.45
C ALA A 149 -14.76 8.36 18.94
N SER A 150 -13.50 8.15 19.29
CA SER A 150 -13.05 7.90 20.68
C SER A 150 -13.31 9.07 21.62
N THR A 151 -13.34 10.30 21.11
CA THR A 151 -13.56 11.53 21.90
C THR A 151 -14.99 12.07 21.82
N SER A 152 -15.89 11.41 21.08
CA SER A 152 -17.24 11.92 20.77
C SER A 152 -17.21 13.31 20.12
N GLY A 153 -16.21 13.51 19.25
CA GLY A 153 -15.93 14.78 18.60
C GLY A 153 -16.55 14.91 17.21
N SER A 154 -16.32 16.08 16.62
CA SER A 154 -16.63 16.38 15.23
C SER A 154 -15.49 17.18 14.59
N GLY A 155 -15.35 17.09 13.28
CA GLY A 155 -14.32 17.82 12.54
C GLY A 155 -14.33 17.52 11.06
N SER A 156 -13.49 18.24 10.31
CA SER A 156 -13.30 18.02 8.89
C SER A 156 -11.87 17.55 8.61
N ILE A 157 -11.74 16.52 7.77
CA ILE A 157 -10.47 15.96 7.28
C ILE A 157 -10.34 16.41 5.84
N ILE A 158 -9.36 17.25 5.56
CA ILE A 158 -9.14 17.90 4.25
C ILE A 158 -7.97 17.20 3.54
N GLY A 159 -8.01 17.16 2.20
CA GLY A 159 -6.96 16.56 1.39
C GLY A 159 -7.09 15.05 1.22
N ILE A 160 -8.27 14.50 1.44
CA ILE A 160 -8.55 13.06 1.30
C ILE A 160 -9.73 12.82 0.35
N ASN A 161 -9.57 11.91 -0.57
CA ASN A 161 -10.65 11.45 -1.44
C ASN A 161 -11.28 10.19 -0.85
N ALA A 162 -12.59 10.20 -0.67
CA ALA A 162 -13.35 9.07 -0.08
C ALA A 162 -13.16 7.74 -0.83
N SER A 163 -12.85 7.79 -2.13
CA SER A 163 -12.59 6.57 -2.92
C SER A 163 -11.32 5.81 -2.49
N THR A 164 -10.44 6.45 -1.72
CA THR A 164 -9.21 5.81 -1.21
C THR A 164 -9.42 5.01 0.07
N LEU A 165 -10.59 5.18 0.76
CA LEU A 165 -10.92 4.49 2.02
C LEU A 165 -12.41 4.08 2.09
N PRO A 166 -12.97 3.43 1.06
CA PRO A 166 -14.41 3.19 0.96
C PRO A 166 -14.94 2.24 2.04
N MET A 167 -14.17 1.20 2.38
CA MET A 167 -14.59 0.22 3.39
C MET A 167 -14.42 0.79 4.81
N GLU A 168 -13.39 1.56 5.04
CA GLU A 168 -13.15 2.23 6.31
C GLU A 168 -14.29 3.21 6.63
N ILE A 169 -14.70 4.04 5.67
CA ILE A 169 -15.84 4.96 5.82
C ILE A 169 -17.10 4.18 6.21
N LYS A 170 -17.39 3.09 5.47
CA LYS A 170 -18.55 2.25 5.73
C LYS A 170 -18.51 1.65 7.15
N LYS A 171 -17.36 1.15 7.58
CA LYS A 171 -17.18 0.57 8.91
C LYS A 171 -17.30 1.62 10.03
N PHE A 172 -16.78 2.82 9.84
CA PHE A 172 -16.98 3.91 10.80
C PHE A 172 -18.45 4.35 10.86
N GLN A 173 -19.19 4.34 9.75
CA GLN A 173 -20.64 4.59 9.75
C GLN A 173 -21.40 3.48 10.48
N GLU A 174 -21.02 2.20 10.31
CA GLU A 174 -21.60 1.07 11.05
C GLU A 174 -21.38 1.19 12.57
N ILE A 175 -20.22 1.69 13.00
CA ILE A 175 -19.92 1.98 14.41
C ILE A 175 -20.85 3.06 14.98
N GLY A 176 -21.25 4.05 14.18
CA GLY A 176 -22.12 5.16 14.60
C GLY A 176 -21.53 6.54 14.33
N MET A 177 -20.65 6.66 13.35
CA MET A 177 -20.16 7.96 12.88
C MET A 177 -21.01 8.47 11.72
N ASN A 178 -21.39 9.74 11.77
CA ASN A 178 -21.93 10.44 10.61
C ASN A 178 -20.75 10.96 9.78
N ILE A 179 -20.65 10.51 8.53
CA ILE A 179 -19.57 10.94 7.62
C ILE A 179 -20.23 11.50 6.36
N ASN A 180 -20.06 12.80 6.16
CA ASN A 180 -20.45 13.49 4.93
C ASN A 180 -19.22 13.57 4.00
N ILE A 181 -19.40 13.16 2.75
CA ILE A 181 -18.34 13.05 1.74
C ILE A 181 -18.44 14.24 0.81
N GLU A 182 -17.33 14.95 0.64
CA GLU A 182 -17.13 16.00 -0.34
C GLU A 182 -16.00 15.60 -1.31
N GLU A 183 -15.76 16.38 -2.32
CA GLU A 183 -14.80 16.04 -3.39
C GLU A 183 -13.39 15.71 -2.87
N ASN A 184 -12.90 16.48 -1.90
CA ASN A 184 -11.54 16.34 -1.33
C ASN A 184 -11.53 16.50 0.19
N SER A 185 -12.63 16.17 0.85
CA SER A 185 -12.74 16.22 2.30
C SER A 185 -13.83 15.30 2.84
N LEU A 186 -13.73 15.01 4.14
CA LEU A 186 -14.73 14.29 4.91
C LEU A 186 -15.10 15.15 6.11
N THR A 187 -16.39 15.44 6.28
CA THR A 187 -16.90 16.01 7.54
C THR A 187 -17.44 14.88 8.39
N VAL A 188 -16.92 14.75 9.60
CA VAL A 188 -17.12 13.62 10.50
C VAL A 188 -17.70 14.10 11.82
N GLU A 189 -18.75 13.43 12.29
CA GLU A 189 -19.43 13.72 13.55
C GLU A 189 -19.79 12.44 14.29
N SER A 190 -19.52 12.38 15.58
CA SER A 190 -19.90 11.27 16.45
C SER A 190 -21.36 11.37 16.85
N THR A 191 -22.11 10.25 16.75
CA THR A 191 -23.48 10.18 17.26
C THR A 191 -23.58 9.95 18.77
N ASN A 192 -22.46 9.75 19.48
CA ASN A 192 -22.38 9.34 20.87
C ASN A 192 -23.01 7.98 21.21
N LYS A 193 -23.43 7.22 20.21
CA LYS A 193 -23.93 5.84 20.34
C LYS A 193 -23.10 4.97 19.42
N PHE A 194 -22.37 4.02 19.99
CA PHE A 194 -21.49 3.15 19.22
C PHE A 194 -22.01 1.73 19.27
N SER A 195 -22.11 1.13 18.10
CA SER A 195 -22.52 -0.26 17.91
C SER A 195 -21.31 -1.15 17.70
N ALA A 196 -21.37 -2.35 18.26
CA ALA A 196 -20.42 -3.40 17.95
C ALA A 196 -20.54 -3.83 16.49
N ILE A 197 -19.41 -4.16 15.87
CA ILE A 197 -19.32 -4.57 14.47
C ILE A 197 -18.39 -5.78 14.30
N GLU A 198 -18.51 -6.43 13.13
CA GLU A 198 -17.50 -7.35 12.63
C GLU A 198 -16.58 -6.62 11.65
N LEU A 199 -15.27 -6.76 11.86
CA LEU A 199 -14.23 -6.13 11.04
C LEU A 199 -13.24 -7.21 10.58
N SER A 200 -12.90 -7.23 9.29
CA SER A 200 -11.83 -8.06 8.76
C SER A 200 -10.85 -7.20 7.97
N THR A 201 -9.56 -7.36 8.25
CA THR A 201 -8.53 -6.72 7.44
C THR A 201 -8.30 -7.51 6.15
N LEU A 202 -8.21 -6.82 5.03
CA LEU A 202 -8.02 -7.39 3.70
C LEU A 202 -7.25 -6.40 2.81
N PRO A 203 -6.57 -6.87 1.75
CA PRO A 203 -6.07 -5.99 0.70
C PRO A 203 -7.16 -5.08 0.14
N PHE A 204 -6.77 -3.93 -0.38
CA PHE A 204 -7.69 -2.96 -0.95
C PHE A 204 -8.65 -3.58 -2.00
N PRO A 205 -9.96 -3.26 -1.96
CA PRO A 205 -10.62 -2.20 -1.18
C PRO A 205 -11.12 -2.62 0.22
N GLY A 206 -10.57 -3.67 0.83
CA GLY A 206 -10.85 -4.03 2.21
C GLY A 206 -10.22 -3.07 3.22
N VAL A 207 -10.50 -3.29 4.51
CA VAL A 207 -9.91 -2.46 5.57
C VAL A 207 -8.41 -2.74 5.69
N ALA A 208 -7.63 -1.67 5.64
CA ALA A 208 -6.18 -1.76 5.78
C ALA A 208 -5.78 -2.32 7.16
N THR A 209 -4.83 -3.28 7.18
CA THR A 209 -4.34 -3.88 8.41
C THR A 209 -3.77 -2.84 9.40
N ASP A 210 -3.19 -1.73 8.90
CA ASP A 210 -2.68 -0.66 9.74
C ASP A 210 -3.77 0.10 10.50
N LEU A 211 -5.00 0.03 10.05
CA LEU A 211 -6.17 0.58 10.75
C LEU A 211 -6.81 -0.41 11.74
N GLN A 212 -6.38 -1.67 11.77
CA GLN A 212 -6.93 -2.66 12.71
C GLN A 212 -6.85 -2.19 14.18
N PRO A 213 -5.68 -1.79 14.73
CA PRO A 213 -5.60 -1.33 16.11
C PRO A 213 -6.35 -0.01 16.33
N ILE A 214 -6.43 0.82 15.30
CA ILE A 214 -7.14 2.11 15.31
C ILE A 214 -8.66 1.89 15.44
N PHE A 215 -9.23 0.96 14.67
CA PHE A 215 -10.62 0.52 14.84
C PHE A 215 -10.84 -0.10 16.22
N GLY A 216 -9.90 -0.93 16.69
CA GLY A 216 -9.95 -1.52 18.03
C GLY A 216 -10.11 -0.46 19.11
N ALA A 217 -9.35 0.64 19.04
CA ALA A 217 -9.44 1.74 19.98
C ALA A 217 -10.81 2.45 19.93
N ALA A 218 -11.35 2.69 18.72
CA ALA A 218 -12.68 3.29 18.56
C ALA A 218 -13.79 2.38 19.11
N LEU A 219 -13.67 1.07 18.92
CA LEU A 219 -14.65 0.07 19.36
C LEU A 219 -14.71 -0.16 20.87
N LEU A 220 -13.74 0.33 21.65
CA LEU A 220 -13.80 0.28 23.12
C LEU A 220 -15.03 1.00 23.71
N LYS A 221 -15.64 1.91 22.95
CA LYS A 221 -16.87 2.62 23.33
C LYS A 221 -18.16 1.95 22.83
N ALA A 222 -18.05 0.90 22.03
CA ALA A 222 -19.19 0.25 21.42
C ALA A 222 -19.95 -0.61 22.44
N GLU A 223 -21.28 -0.59 22.36
CA GLU A 223 -22.14 -1.49 23.13
C GLU A 223 -22.18 -2.85 22.45
N GLY A 224 -21.92 -3.92 23.21
CA GLY A 224 -21.93 -5.29 22.70
C GLY A 224 -20.51 -5.85 22.46
N THR A 225 -20.40 -6.88 21.63
CA THR A 225 -19.15 -7.57 21.33
C THR A 225 -18.77 -7.33 19.89
N SER A 226 -17.64 -6.67 19.64
CA SER A 226 -17.06 -6.57 18.31
C SER A 226 -16.08 -7.72 18.05
N ILE A 227 -16.03 -8.19 16.81
CA ILE A 227 -15.09 -9.23 16.36
C ILE A 227 -14.17 -8.61 15.32
N ILE A 228 -12.85 -8.67 15.57
CA ILE A 228 -11.84 -8.21 14.62
C ILE A 228 -11.04 -9.42 14.15
N THR A 229 -11.03 -9.66 12.84
CA THR A 229 -10.27 -10.72 12.19
C THR A 229 -9.10 -10.11 11.42
N GLU A 230 -7.86 -10.40 11.84
CA GLU A 230 -6.66 -10.00 11.13
C GLU A 230 -6.25 -11.08 10.12
N ASN A 231 -6.18 -10.72 8.83
CA ASN A 231 -5.87 -11.67 7.76
C ASN A 231 -4.54 -11.34 7.02
N VAL A 232 -3.83 -10.28 7.44
CA VAL A 232 -2.60 -9.83 6.77
C VAL A 232 -1.36 -10.15 7.60
N TYR A 233 -1.41 -9.89 8.91
CA TYR A 233 -0.29 -10.14 9.81
C TYR A 233 -0.70 -10.99 11.00
N ASP A 234 -0.24 -12.23 11.05
CA ASP A 234 -0.60 -13.23 12.06
C ASP A 234 -0.30 -12.80 13.52
N GLN A 235 0.70 -11.95 13.71
CA GLN A 235 1.15 -11.53 15.05
C GLN A 235 0.75 -10.08 15.39
N ARG A 236 -0.28 -9.53 14.75
CA ARG A 236 -0.68 -8.14 15.02
C ARG A 236 -1.37 -7.94 16.37
N PHE A 237 -1.89 -8.98 16.98
CA PHE A 237 -2.52 -8.97 18.31
C PHE A 237 -1.54 -9.34 19.45
N GLN A 238 -0.33 -8.90 19.41
CA GLN A 238 0.63 -9.12 20.52
C GLN A 238 0.47 -8.10 21.63
#